data_215182c8222187f4370b24f436aaf8e8
#
_entry.id   215182c8222187f4370b24f436aaf8e8
#
_cell.length_a   1.000
_cell.length_b   1.000
_cell.length_c   1.000
_cell.angle_alpha   90.00
_cell.angle_beta   90.00
_cell.angle_gamma   90.00
#
_symmetry.space_group_name_H-M   'P 1'
#
loop_
_entity.id
_entity.type
_entity.pdbx_description
1 polymer ?
#
loop_
_entity_poly.entity_id
_entity_poly.type
_entity_poly.pdbx_seq_one_letter_code
_entity_poly.pdbx_strand_id
1 'polypeptide(L)' 'MKIVFVSNYFNHHQKPFSDAVSGLKNTEYYFIETQPIEEERLLQGWKSYQEIKYVLRYYEEPKKCQYLINTADIV' A
#
# COMPACT_ATOMS: atom_id res chain seq x y z
N MET A 1 -0.21 -14.96 -8.44
CA MET A 1 -1.08 -14.65 -7.29
C MET A 1 -1.10 -13.14 -7.06
N LYS A 2 -2.25 -12.59 -6.84
CA LYS A 2 -2.40 -11.16 -6.54
C LYS A 2 -2.78 -11.00 -5.07
N ILE A 3 -1.96 -10.27 -4.31
CA ILE A 3 -2.16 -10.00 -2.89
C ILE A 3 -2.38 -8.51 -2.71
N VAL A 4 -3.47 -8.13 -2.06
CA VAL A 4 -3.79 -6.74 -1.77
C VAL A 4 -3.93 -6.57 -0.26
N PHE A 5 -3.14 -5.67 0.31
CA PHE A 5 -3.18 -5.34 1.73
C PHE A 5 -3.79 -3.95 1.87
N VAL A 6 -4.85 -3.84 2.66
CA VAL A 6 -5.56 -2.57 2.87
C VAL A 6 -5.37 -2.11 4.31
N SER A 7 -4.90 -0.89 4.50
CA SER A 7 -4.68 -0.32 5.83
C SER A 7 -4.84 1.20 5.78
N ASN A 8 -4.74 1.85 6.92
CA ASN A 8 -4.92 3.30 7.00
C ASN A 8 -3.85 4.05 6.20
N TYR A 9 -2.60 3.73 6.42
CA TYR A 9 -1.50 4.30 5.67
C TYR A 9 -0.28 3.39 5.76
N PHE A 10 0.61 3.50 4.76
CA PHE A 10 1.85 2.75 4.69
C PHE A 10 2.91 3.46 5.54
N ASN A 11 3.62 2.70 6.37
CA ASN A 11 4.68 3.25 7.22
C ASN A 11 5.91 2.35 7.23
N HIS A 12 6.96 2.80 7.91
CA HIS A 12 8.24 2.09 7.92
C HIS A 12 8.21 0.71 8.60
N HIS A 13 7.21 0.45 9.44
CA HIS A 13 7.04 -0.87 10.06
C HIS A 13 6.53 -1.92 9.07
N GLN A 14 5.79 -1.48 8.05
CA GLN A 14 5.20 -2.35 7.06
C GLN A 14 6.11 -2.61 5.86
N LYS A 15 7.09 -1.73 5.64
CA LYS A 15 7.96 -1.79 4.47
C LYS A 15 8.75 -3.10 4.35
N PRO A 16 9.41 -3.63 5.40
CA PRO A 16 10.14 -4.89 5.26
C PRO A 16 9.28 -6.06 4.82
N PHE A 17 8.09 -6.19 5.40
CA PHE A 17 7.13 -7.23 5.00
C PHE A 17 6.68 -7.05 3.56
N SER A 18 6.28 -5.83 3.20
CA SER A 18 5.79 -5.52 1.86
C SER A 18 6.85 -5.73 0.80
N ASP A 19 8.08 -5.31 1.06
CA ASP A 19 9.20 -5.54 0.13
C ASP A 19 9.45 -7.04 -0.08
N ALA A 20 9.40 -7.83 0.98
CA ALA A 20 9.60 -9.27 0.89
C ALA A 20 8.50 -9.93 0.05
N VAL A 21 7.24 -9.58 0.27
CA VAL A 21 6.12 -10.14 -0.48
C VAL A 21 6.18 -9.72 -1.94
N SER A 22 6.49 -8.44 -2.22
CA SER A 22 6.55 -7.94 -3.59
C SER A 22 7.67 -8.58 -4.41
N GLY A 23 8.69 -9.13 -3.75
CA GLY A 23 9.80 -9.81 -4.41
C GLY A 23 9.55 -11.29 -4.71
N LEU A 24 8.43 -11.86 -4.28
CA LEU A 24 8.12 -13.27 -4.54
C LEU A 24 7.79 -13.49 -6.02
N LYS A 25 8.26 -14.61 -6.58
CA LYS A 25 7.98 -14.95 -7.98
C LYS A 25 6.50 -15.22 -8.20
N ASN A 26 6.01 -14.79 -9.36
CA ASN A 26 4.61 -14.98 -9.77
C ASN A 26 3.61 -14.35 -8.78
N THR A 27 4.04 -13.31 -8.07
CA THR A 27 3.21 -12.63 -7.08
C THR A 27 3.13 -11.15 -7.43
N GLU A 28 1.90 -10.62 -7.52
CA GLU A 28 1.64 -9.20 -7.60
C GLU A 28 1.21 -8.73 -6.21
N TYR A 29 1.85 -7.71 -5.69
CA TYR A 29 1.56 -7.17 -4.37
C TYR A 29 1.20 -5.70 -4.47
N TYR A 30 0.11 -5.32 -3.80
CA TYR A 30 -0.32 -3.93 -3.71
C TYR A 30 -0.68 -3.62 -2.26
N PHE A 31 -0.26 -2.45 -1.81
CA PHE A 31 -0.64 -1.91 -0.51
C PHE A 31 -1.56 -0.70 -0.77
N ILE A 32 -2.78 -0.76 -0.28
CA ILE A 32 -3.76 0.31 -0.48
C ILE A 32 -3.90 1.11 0.82
N GLU A 33 -3.53 2.37 0.75
CA GLU A 33 -3.73 3.33 1.84
C GLU A 33 -5.14 3.90 1.73
N THR A 34 -5.89 3.91 2.83
CA THR A 34 -7.23 4.48 2.87
C THR A 34 -7.24 5.92 3.40
N GLN A 35 -6.16 6.33 4.08
CA GLN A 35 -6.04 7.67 4.66
C GLN A 35 -4.65 8.24 4.40
N PRO A 36 -4.53 9.56 4.16
CA PRO A 36 -3.23 10.18 4.05
C PRO A 36 -2.52 10.18 5.41
N ILE A 37 -1.18 10.20 5.39
CA ILE A 37 -0.41 10.34 6.62
C ILE A 37 -0.70 11.72 7.23
N GLU A 38 -0.87 11.76 8.54
CA GLU A 38 -1.18 13.01 9.22
C GLU A 38 0.02 13.98 9.16
N GLU A 39 -0.26 15.27 8.95
CA GLU A 39 0.76 16.31 8.88
C GLU A 39 1.65 16.32 10.14
N GLU A 40 1.04 16.14 11.30
CA GLU A 40 1.75 16.07 12.57
C GLU A 40 2.81 14.98 12.56
N ARG A 41 2.52 13.81 11.98
CA ARG A 41 3.47 12.71 11.89
C ARG A 41 4.60 13.01 10.92
N LEU A 42 4.32 13.72 9.85
CA LEU A 42 5.35 14.18 8.92
C LEU A 42 6.33 15.13 9.62
N LEU A 43 5.82 16.03 10.48
CA LEU A 43 6.65 16.93 11.27
C LEU A 43 7.53 16.18 12.28
N GLN A 44 7.09 15.01 12.72
CA GLN A 44 7.86 14.15 13.62
C GLN A 44 8.88 13.27 12.89
N GLY A 45 9.08 13.49 11.59
CA GLY A 45 10.05 12.75 10.80
C GLY A 45 9.53 11.50 10.12
N TRP A 46 8.23 11.26 10.14
CA TRP A 46 7.63 10.14 9.39
C TRP A 46 7.67 10.47 7.90
N LYS A 47 8.02 9.47 7.10
CA LYS A 47 8.10 9.65 5.65
C LYS A 47 6.77 9.30 5.00
N SER A 48 6.42 10.06 3.95
CA SER A 48 5.37 9.67 3.03
C SER A 48 5.98 8.75 1.97
N TYR A 49 5.47 7.55 1.83
CA TYR A 49 5.99 6.56 0.87
C TYR A 49 5.27 6.68 -0.48
N GLN A 50 5.25 7.89 -1.03
CA GLN A 50 4.50 8.17 -2.26
C GLN A 50 5.10 7.56 -3.52
N GLU A 51 6.40 7.29 -3.52
CA GLU A 51 7.12 6.82 -4.71
C GLU A 51 7.30 5.30 -4.75
N ILE A 52 6.77 4.57 -3.79
CA ILE A 52 6.87 3.11 -3.78
C ILE A 52 5.84 2.54 -4.74
N LYS A 53 6.28 1.73 -5.71
CA LYS A 53 5.44 1.26 -6.82
C LYS A 53 4.19 0.49 -6.39
N TYR A 54 4.28 -0.31 -5.34
CA TYR A 54 3.15 -1.13 -4.93
C TYR A 54 2.18 -0.41 -4.00
N VAL A 55 2.49 0.81 -3.58
CA VAL A 55 1.62 1.59 -2.69
C VAL A 55 0.67 2.43 -3.53
N LEU A 56 -0.62 2.24 -3.30
CA LEU A 56 -1.68 2.99 -3.96
C LEU A 56 -2.53 3.70 -2.91
N ARG A 57 -3.16 4.80 -3.30
CA ARG A 57 -4.00 5.59 -2.42
C ARG A 57 -5.44 5.52 -2.85
N TYR A 58 -6.28 4.93 -2.00
CA TYR A 58 -7.70 4.79 -2.30
C TYR A 58 -8.37 6.16 -2.52
N TYR A 59 -7.98 7.16 -1.71
CA TYR A 59 -8.54 8.51 -1.81
C TYR A 59 -8.12 9.25 -3.09
N GLU A 60 -7.08 8.80 -3.78
CA GLU A 60 -6.65 9.38 -5.06
C GLU A 60 -7.13 8.55 -6.26
N GLU A 61 -7.15 7.24 -6.14
CA GLU A 61 -7.48 6.32 -7.24
C GLU A 61 -8.50 5.26 -6.78
N PRO A 62 -9.71 5.67 -6.36
CA PRO A 62 -10.66 4.71 -5.77
C PRO A 62 -11.09 3.61 -6.73
N LYS A 63 -11.27 3.93 -8.02
CA LYS A 63 -11.71 2.94 -9.01
C LYS A 63 -10.66 1.88 -9.24
N LYS A 64 -9.41 2.28 -9.37
CA LYS A 64 -8.28 1.35 -9.55
C LYS A 64 -8.10 0.47 -8.34
N CYS A 65 -8.15 1.05 -7.14
CA CYS A 65 -8.01 0.30 -5.90
C CYS A 65 -9.15 -0.70 -5.74
N GLN A 66 -10.38 -0.31 -6.04
CA GLN A 66 -11.53 -1.21 -5.95
C GLN A 66 -11.42 -2.37 -6.94
N TYR A 67 -10.93 -2.10 -8.15
CA TYR A 67 -10.67 -3.15 -9.14
C TYR A 67 -9.64 -4.15 -8.61
N LEU A 68 -8.56 -3.67 -8.00
CA LEU A 68 -7.53 -4.54 -7.43
C LEU A 68 -8.06 -5.40 -6.29
N ILE A 69 -8.87 -4.81 -5.42
CA ILE A 69 -9.51 -5.55 -4.32
C ILE A 69 -10.42 -6.65 -4.87
N ASN A 70 -11.22 -6.33 -5.88
CA ASN A 70 -12.18 -7.28 -6.45
C ASN A 70 -11.51 -8.43 -7.21
N THR A 71 -10.32 -8.23 -7.74
CA THR A 71 -9.58 -9.23 -8.52
C THR A 71 -8.46 -9.90 -7.74
N ALA A 72 -8.24 -9.53 -6.48
CA ALA A 72 -7.19 -10.10 -5.66
C ALA A 72 -7.49 -11.55 -5.28
N ASP A 73 -6.44 -12.37 -5.21
CA ASP A 73 -6.55 -13.73 -4.67
C ASP A 73 -6.61 -13.69 -3.15
N ILE A 74 -5.89 -12.74 -2.53
CA ILE A 74 -5.85 -12.55 -1.08
C ILE A 74 -5.95 -11.05 -0.79
N VAL A 75 -6.82 -10.69 0.14
CA VAL A 75 -6.97 -9.31 0.61
C VAL A 75 -6.67 -9.24 2.10
#